data_6bbc281788ffa3b9b2eaa462f49c14dc
#
_entry.id   6bbc281788ffa3b9b2eaa462f49c14dc
#
_cell.length_a   1.000
_cell.length_b   1.000
_cell.length_c   1.000
_cell.angle_alpha   90.00
_cell.angle_beta   90.00
_cell.angle_gamma   90.00
#
_symmetry.space_group_name_H-M   'P 1'
#
loop_
_entity.id
_entity.type
_entity.pdbx_description
1 polymer ?
#
loop_
_entity_poly.entity_id
_entity_poly.type
_entity_poly.pdbx_seq_one_letter_code
_entity_poly.pdbx_strand_id
1 'polypeptide(L)'
;MRMDTELFLDMLKIDSTSGKEAGFADFLAERLLTPHCRVEKFDVGDGTVNLLFSWGKPEVVFCSHLDTVPPYIPPTIEGDVVKGRGSCDAKGQIFAMYEACKELESKGYDGFGLLLLAGEETGSIGAKAVREQHRGAERGIVGEPTDNCMASASKGTKSFELTFEGKAFHSGYPEYGMSAIEMFNDFMNALRSICFPHDEVLGNTTWNVGKLVSDNPQNILSDRLSCRVYFRTTFESDEMVCNVMKNIAGEDARLRFGRRRVQDGSDIVAKEAAQWQKSMKVKAFGGDTPTRDETLEGFPTKPVAFGSDAPQLTNFRRKI
;
A
#
# COMPACT_ATOMS: atom_id res chain seq x y z
N MET A 1 -33.66 4.50 5.39
CA MET A 1 -33.63 3.52 4.26
C MET A 1 -33.07 2.20 4.79
N ARG A 2 -33.63 1.05 4.42
CA ARG A 2 -33.06 -0.26 4.83
C ARG A 2 -31.86 -0.55 3.90
N MET A 3 -30.70 -0.80 4.45
CA MET A 3 -29.50 -1.15 3.67
C MET A 3 -29.73 -2.44 2.88
N ASP A 4 -29.23 -2.49 1.65
CA ASP A 4 -29.31 -3.67 0.77
C ASP A 4 -28.19 -4.66 1.11
N THR A 5 -28.36 -5.37 2.22
CA THR A 5 -27.39 -6.38 2.68
C THR A 5 -27.16 -7.49 1.67
N GLU A 6 -28.14 -7.78 0.81
CA GLU A 6 -28.01 -8.78 -0.24
C GLU A 6 -27.00 -8.33 -1.31
N LEU A 7 -27.09 -7.06 -1.75
CA LEU A 7 -26.09 -6.48 -2.65
C LEU A 7 -24.67 -6.60 -2.07
N PHE A 8 -24.49 -6.25 -0.79
CA PHE A 8 -23.17 -6.35 -0.15
C PHE A 8 -22.63 -7.78 -0.15
N LEU A 9 -23.46 -8.75 0.18
CA LEU A 9 -23.06 -10.16 0.12
C LEU A 9 -22.72 -10.63 -1.30
N ASP A 10 -23.46 -10.17 -2.29
CA ASP A 10 -23.18 -10.51 -3.70
C ASP A 10 -21.84 -9.90 -4.16
N MET A 11 -21.53 -8.68 -3.74
CA MET A 11 -20.21 -8.07 -3.96
C MET A 11 -19.08 -8.93 -3.36
N LEU A 12 -19.27 -9.46 -2.15
CA LEU A 12 -18.26 -10.25 -1.45
C LEU A 12 -18.07 -11.66 -2.05
N LYS A 13 -19.06 -12.22 -2.75
CA LYS A 13 -18.97 -13.52 -3.41
C LYS A 13 -18.08 -13.53 -4.66
N ILE A 14 -17.74 -12.35 -5.19
CA ILE A 14 -16.89 -12.22 -6.38
C ILE A 14 -15.43 -12.11 -5.96
N ASP A 15 -14.56 -13.00 -6.45
CA ASP A 15 -13.11 -12.88 -6.27
C ASP A 15 -12.58 -11.69 -7.09
N SER A 16 -12.17 -10.63 -6.41
CA SER A 16 -11.52 -9.46 -7.01
C SER A 16 -10.11 -9.26 -6.47
N THR A 17 -9.40 -10.34 -6.13
CA THR A 17 -7.98 -10.22 -5.77
C THR A 17 -7.22 -9.54 -6.91
N SER A 18 -6.25 -8.68 -6.56
CA SER A 18 -5.53 -7.80 -7.51
C SER A 18 -5.13 -8.55 -8.80
N GLY A 19 -5.53 -8.01 -9.93
CA GLY A 19 -5.41 -8.63 -11.26
C GLY A 19 -6.61 -9.49 -11.70
N LYS A 20 -7.65 -9.63 -10.85
CA LYS A 20 -8.90 -10.37 -11.17
C LYS A 20 -10.16 -9.51 -11.00
N GLU A 21 -10.00 -8.22 -10.79
CA GLU A 21 -11.10 -7.30 -10.48
C GLU A 21 -12.06 -7.03 -11.66
N ALA A 22 -11.72 -7.43 -12.88
CA ALA A 22 -12.54 -7.16 -14.08
C ALA A 22 -13.98 -7.67 -13.94
N GLY A 23 -14.18 -8.92 -13.47
CA GLY A 23 -15.51 -9.48 -13.25
C GLY A 23 -16.31 -8.74 -12.18
N PHE A 24 -15.64 -8.22 -11.16
CA PHE A 24 -16.28 -7.41 -10.14
C PHE A 24 -16.66 -6.02 -10.68
N ALA A 25 -15.78 -5.41 -11.49
CA ALA A 25 -16.09 -4.16 -12.17
C ALA A 25 -17.32 -4.29 -13.10
N ASP A 26 -17.41 -5.38 -13.87
CA ASP A 26 -18.56 -5.65 -14.74
C ASP A 26 -19.86 -5.78 -13.93
N PHE A 27 -19.83 -6.57 -12.86
CA PHE A 27 -20.95 -6.71 -11.93
C PHE A 27 -21.42 -5.36 -11.38
N LEU A 28 -20.49 -4.52 -10.89
CA LEU A 28 -20.85 -3.22 -10.34
C LEU A 28 -21.39 -2.27 -11.41
N ALA A 29 -20.80 -2.28 -12.62
CA ALA A 29 -21.23 -1.42 -13.70
C ALA A 29 -22.69 -1.67 -14.11
N GLU A 30 -23.20 -2.88 -13.92
CA GLU A 30 -24.61 -3.22 -14.16
C GLU A 30 -25.48 -3.00 -12.91
N ARG A 31 -24.98 -3.42 -11.75
CA ARG A 31 -25.77 -3.53 -10.53
C ARG A 31 -25.96 -2.20 -9.80
N LEU A 32 -25.03 -1.24 -9.96
CA LEU A 32 -25.11 0.05 -9.28
C LEU A 32 -25.78 1.16 -10.11
N LEU A 33 -26.30 0.85 -11.29
CA LEU A 33 -27.03 1.83 -12.09
C LEU A 33 -28.34 2.22 -11.42
N THR A 34 -28.59 3.54 -11.40
CA THR A 34 -29.86 4.15 -10.98
C THR A 34 -30.45 4.93 -12.17
N PRO A 35 -31.73 5.39 -12.12
CA PRO A 35 -32.34 6.13 -13.23
C PRO A 35 -31.61 7.40 -13.66
N HIS A 36 -30.88 8.05 -12.73
CA HIS A 36 -30.18 9.31 -12.98
C HIS A 36 -28.65 9.17 -13.00
N CYS A 37 -28.15 7.93 -12.86
CA CYS A 37 -26.73 7.62 -12.86
C CYS A 37 -26.25 7.25 -14.26
N ARG A 38 -25.07 7.70 -14.62
CA ARG A 38 -24.30 7.22 -15.77
C ARG A 38 -23.04 6.54 -15.28
N VAL A 39 -22.66 5.43 -15.92
CA VAL A 39 -21.39 4.78 -15.67
C VAL A 39 -20.47 4.92 -16.88
N GLU A 40 -19.23 5.25 -16.61
CA GLU A 40 -18.14 5.26 -17.58
C GLU A 40 -17.09 4.24 -17.12
N LYS A 41 -16.68 3.33 -18.03
CA LYS A 41 -15.55 2.43 -17.85
C LYS A 41 -14.37 3.01 -18.62
N PHE A 42 -13.21 3.05 -17.98
CA PHE A 42 -11.98 3.46 -18.67
C PHE A 42 -10.82 2.55 -18.33
N ASP A 43 -10.09 2.21 -19.39
CA ASP A 43 -9.01 1.24 -19.34
C ASP A 43 -7.85 1.73 -18.46
N VAL A 44 -7.29 0.81 -17.68
CA VAL A 44 -6.12 1.04 -16.84
C VAL A 44 -4.91 0.26 -17.35
N GLY A 45 -5.13 -0.74 -18.18
CA GLY A 45 -4.15 -1.68 -18.68
C GLY A 45 -4.36 -3.09 -18.15
N ASP A 46 -3.75 -4.06 -18.81
CA ASP A 46 -3.77 -5.49 -18.45
C ASP A 46 -5.19 -6.08 -18.26
N GLY A 47 -6.18 -5.51 -18.95
CA GLY A 47 -7.58 -5.92 -18.87
C GLY A 47 -8.32 -5.45 -17.64
N THR A 48 -7.75 -4.54 -16.86
CA THR A 48 -8.39 -3.88 -15.72
C THR A 48 -9.00 -2.55 -16.10
N VAL A 49 -10.06 -2.15 -15.40
CA VAL A 49 -10.78 -0.91 -15.68
C VAL A 49 -11.09 -0.17 -14.38
N ASN A 50 -11.12 1.14 -14.45
CA ASN A 50 -11.77 1.98 -13.45
C ASN A 50 -13.24 2.21 -13.82
N LEU A 51 -14.08 2.48 -12.85
CA LEU A 51 -15.49 2.85 -13.03
C LEU A 51 -15.74 4.23 -12.46
N LEU A 52 -16.40 5.09 -13.22
CA LEU A 52 -16.92 6.35 -12.71
C LEU A 52 -18.44 6.37 -12.88
N PHE A 53 -19.15 6.31 -11.79
CA PHE A 53 -20.59 6.58 -11.72
C PHE A 53 -20.80 8.07 -11.49
N SER A 54 -21.70 8.69 -12.22
CA SER A 54 -21.93 10.13 -12.19
C SER A 54 -23.42 10.48 -12.11
N TRP A 55 -23.77 11.32 -11.17
CA TRP A 55 -25.07 11.99 -11.04
C TRP A 55 -24.87 13.47 -11.39
N GLY A 56 -25.20 13.82 -12.63
CA GLY A 56 -24.86 15.12 -13.20
C GLY A 56 -23.37 15.25 -13.54
N LYS A 57 -22.79 16.47 -13.37
CA LYS A 57 -21.37 16.74 -13.52
C LYS A 57 -20.69 16.71 -12.14
N PRO A 58 -19.86 15.72 -11.82
CA PRO A 58 -19.32 15.57 -10.49
C PRO A 58 -18.39 16.73 -10.07
N GLU A 59 -18.69 17.38 -8.97
CA GLU A 59 -17.84 18.31 -8.24
C GLU A 59 -17.23 17.63 -7.00
N VAL A 60 -17.99 16.68 -6.41
CA VAL A 60 -17.54 15.83 -5.30
C VAL A 60 -17.55 14.37 -5.77
N VAL A 61 -16.48 13.67 -5.55
CA VAL A 61 -16.33 12.25 -5.94
C VAL A 61 -15.95 11.43 -4.73
N PHE A 62 -16.79 10.45 -4.41
CA PHE A 62 -16.43 9.34 -3.51
C PHE A 62 -15.52 8.40 -4.26
N CYS A 63 -14.46 7.93 -3.62
CA CYS A 63 -13.44 7.10 -4.25
C CYS A 63 -13.08 5.91 -3.37
N SER A 64 -12.99 4.72 -3.93
CA SER A 64 -12.46 3.53 -3.26
C SER A 64 -11.95 2.56 -4.33
N HIS A 65 -11.41 1.40 -3.93
CA HIS A 65 -10.78 0.47 -4.86
C HIS A 65 -11.55 -0.84 -5.04
N LEU A 66 -11.39 -1.43 -6.24
CA LEU A 66 -12.07 -2.65 -6.67
C LEU A 66 -11.35 -3.92 -6.22
N ASP A 67 -10.02 -3.86 -6.15
CA ASP A 67 -9.20 -5.02 -5.84
C ASP A 67 -9.12 -5.29 -4.35
N THR A 68 -8.62 -6.47 -4.03
CA THR A 68 -8.36 -6.91 -2.66
C THR A 68 -7.07 -7.71 -2.61
N VAL A 69 -6.39 -7.74 -1.45
CA VAL A 69 -5.24 -8.62 -1.24
C VAL A 69 -5.63 -10.10 -1.32
N PRO A 70 -4.75 -10.99 -1.82
CA PRO A 70 -4.96 -12.44 -1.76
C PRO A 70 -4.74 -12.97 -0.32
N PRO A 71 -5.27 -14.17 0.04
CA PRO A 71 -6.15 -15.00 -0.78
C PRO A 71 -7.61 -14.55 -0.74
N TYR A 72 -8.40 -14.95 -1.73
CA TYR A 72 -9.86 -14.81 -1.65
C TYR A 72 -10.40 -15.62 -0.48
N ILE A 73 -11.28 -15.01 0.31
CA ILE A 73 -11.98 -15.62 1.44
C ILE A 73 -13.46 -15.36 1.23
N PRO A 74 -14.29 -16.41 0.99
CA PRO A 74 -15.73 -16.24 0.77
C PRO A 74 -16.43 -15.63 1.99
N PRO A 75 -17.55 -14.90 1.78
CA PRO A 75 -18.28 -14.28 2.88
C PRO A 75 -18.95 -15.29 3.78
N THR A 76 -18.93 -14.99 5.08
CA THR A 76 -19.71 -15.66 6.13
C THR A 76 -20.40 -14.64 7.01
N ILE A 77 -21.55 -15.02 7.59
CA ILE A 77 -22.30 -14.15 8.49
C ILE A 77 -22.32 -14.81 9.88
N GLU A 78 -21.92 -14.05 10.88
CA GLU A 78 -21.96 -14.45 12.29
C GLU A 78 -22.69 -13.37 13.09
N GLY A 79 -23.97 -13.59 13.38
CA GLY A 79 -24.82 -12.56 13.98
C GLY A 79 -24.94 -11.33 13.08
N ASP A 80 -24.54 -10.17 13.57
CA ASP A 80 -24.54 -8.90 12.83
C ASP A 80 -23.23 -8.61 12.12
N VAL A 81 -22.29 -9.58 12.10
CA VAL A 81 -20.96 -9.40 11.52
C VAL A 81 -20.85 -10.17 10.20
N VAL A 82 -20.45 -9.48 9.14
CA VAL A 82 -20.09 -10.06 7.85
C VAL A 82 -18.56 -10.18 7.78
N LYS A 83 -18.06 -11.39 7.61
CA LYS A 83 -16.63 -11.69 7.44
C LYS A 83 -16.37 -12.15 6.01
N GLY A 84 -15.19 -11.88 5.49
CA GLY A 84 -14.75 -12.31 4.16
C GLY A 84 -13.73 -11.33 3.57
N ARG A 85 -13.05 -11.72 2.50
CA ARG A 85 -12.09 -10.82 1.84
C ARG A 85 -12.85 -9.64 1.22
N GLY A 86 -12.40 -8.40 1.52
CA GLY A 86 -13.04 -7.18 1.05
C GLY A 86 -14.19 -6.68 1.94
N SER A 87 -14.62 -7.43 2.98
CA SER A 87 -15.71 -6.97 3.85
C SER A 87 -15.40 -5.67 4.59
N CYS A 88 -14.11 -5.44 4.87
CA CYS A 88 -13.60 -4.24 5.50
C CYS A 88 -12.77 -3.38 4.53
N ASP A 89 -12.07 -4.00 3.55
CA ASP A 89 -11.12 -3.36 2.66
C ASP A 89 -11.22 -3.96 1.25
N ALA A 90 -11.82 -3.27 0.24
CA ALA A 90 -12.61 -2.01 0.40
C ALA A 90 -14.05 -2.13 -0.14
N LYS A 91 -14.60 -3.36 -0.32
CA LYS A 91 -15.99 -3.55 -0.79
C LYS A 91 -17.03 -3.00 0.22
N GLY A 92 -16.69 -3.00 1.52
CA GLY A 92 -17.50 -2.35 2.54
C GLY A 92 -17.61 -0.86 2.32
N GLN A 93 -16.50 -0.18 1.97
CA GLN A 93 -16.47 1.24 1.65
C GLN A 93 -17.25 1.54 0.36
N ILE A 94 -17.04 0.72 -0.69
CA ILE A 94 -17.82 0.85 -1.94
C ILE A 94 -19.32 0.80 -1.64
N PHE A 95 -19.73 -0.21 -0.86
CA PHE A 95 -21.13 -0.38 -0.48
C PHE A 95 -21.68 0.82 0.29
N ALA A 96 -20.95 1.29 1.32
CA ALA A 96 -21.38 2.43 2.14
C ALA A 96 -21.47 3.72 1.31
N MET A 97 -20.49 3.97 0.43
CA MET A 97 -20.50 5.12 -0.47
C MET A 97 -21.64 5.06 -1.50
N TYR A 98 -21.92 3.88 -2.03
CA TYR A 98 -23.04 3.70 -2.94
C TYR A 98 -24.39 3.94 -2.24
N GLU A 99 -24.59 3.45 -1.01
CA GLU A 99 -25.77 3.74 -0.22
C GLU A 99 -25.93 5.25 0.03
N ALA A 100 -24.82 5.96 0.29
CA ALA A 100 -24.82 7.42 0.39
C ALA A 100 -25.20 8.09 -0.93
N CYS A 101 -24.70 7.61 -2.07
CA CYS A 101 -25.09 8.11 -3.40
C CYS A 101 -26.59 7.93 -3.65
N LYS A 102 -27.18 6.77 -3.32
CA LYS A 102 -28.63 6.55 -3.44
C LYS A 102 -29.44 7.51 -2.54
N GLU A 103 -28.93 7.78 -1.35
CA GLU A 103 -29.60 8.73 -0.45
C GLU A 103 -29.57 10.16 -0.99
N LEU A 104 -28.42 10.60 -1.54
CA LEU A 104 -28.28 11.91 -2.19
C LEU A 104 -29.23 12.01 -3.40
N GLU A 105 -29.25 11.02 -4.27
CA GLU A 105 -30.17 10.97 -5.42
C GLU A 105 -31.62 11.04 -4.97
N SER A 106 -32.01 10.28 -3.95
CA SER A 106 -33.39 10.29 -3.42
C SER A 106 -33.84 11.64 -2.88
N LYS A 107 -32.90 12.47 -2.45
CA LYS A 107 -33.09 13.85 -1.98
C LYS A 107 -33.04 14.88 -3.14
N GLY A 108 -32.83 14.43 -4.37
CA GLY A 108 -32.75 15.28 -5.56
C GLY A 108 -31.43 16.03 -5.73
N TYR A 109 -30.36 15.59 -5.06
CA TYR A 109 -29.03 16.14 -5.29
C TYR A 109 -28.40 15.56 -6.56
N ASP A 110 -27.59 16.36 -7.23
CA ASP A 110 -26.70 16.00 -8.32
C ASP A 110 -25.31 16.62 -8.13
N GLY A 111 -24.41 16.52 -9.11
CA GLY A 111 -23.06 17.05 -9.02
C GLY A 111 -22.09 16.18 -8.20
N PHE A 112 -22.41 14.91 -8.00
CA PHE A 112 -21.52 13.98 -7.31
C PHE A 112 -21.25 12.72 -8.15
N GLY A 113 -20.22 11.97 -7.73
CA GLY A 113 -19.83 10.71 -8.39
C GLY A 113 -19.27 9.70 -7.42
N LEU A 114 -19.16 8.46 -7.92
CA LEU A 114 -18.48 7.33 -7.28
C LEU A 114 -17.43 6.79 -8.23
N LEU A 115 -16.15 6.94 -7.88
CA LEU A 115 -14.99 6.49 -8.63
C LEU A 115 -14.43 5.24 -7.96
N LEU A 116 -14.42 4.13 -8.72
CA LEU A 116 -13.89 2.86 -8.25
C LEU A 116 -12.64 2.52 -9.04
N LEU A 117 -11.54 2.34 -8.34
CA LEU A 117 -10.19 2.24 -8.88
C LEU A 117 -9.68 0.81 -8.87
N ALA A 118 -8.94 0.43 -9.92
CA ALA A 118 -8.29 -0.86 -10.01
C ALA A 118 -6.87 -0.81 -9.39
N GLY A 119 -6.43 -1.93 -8.80
CA GLY A 119 -5.04 -2.17 -8.42
C GLY A 119 -4.46 -1.21 -7.39
N GLU A 120 -5.23 -0.81 -6.38
CA GLU A 120 -4.75 -0.04 -5.23
C GLU A 120 -3.65 -0.81 -4.51
N GLU A 121 -3.93 -2.07 -4.15
CA GLU A 121 -3.09 -3.00 -3.39
C GLU A 121 -1.77 -3.38 -4.11
N THR A 122 -1.69 -3.08 -5.39
CA THR A 122 -0.52 -3.38 -6.23
C THR A 122 0.16 -2.14 -6.80
N GLY A 123 -0.07 -0.99 -6.18
CA GLY A 123 0.63 0.26 -6.45
C GLY A 123 -0.22 1.33 -7.13
N SER A 124 -1.52 1.36 -6.84
CA SER A 124 -2.44 2.43 -7.23
C SER A 124 -2.48 2.70 -8.73
N ILE A 125 -2.51 1.63 -9.53
CA ILE A 125 -2.46 1.75 -11.00
C ILE A 125 -3.67 2.49 -11.54
N GLY A 126 -4.86 2.26 -10.96
CA GLY A 126 -6.10 2.93 -11.32
C GLY A 126 -6.04 4.44 -11.03
N ALA A 127 -5.55 4.83 -9.86
CA ALA A 127 -5.41 6.24 -9.50
C ALA A 127 -4.39 6.96 -10.38
N LYS A 128 -3.30 6.30 -10.74
CA LYS A 128 -2.32 6.83 -11.70
C LYS A 128 -2.93 7.05 -13.09
N ALA A 129 -3.77 6.11 -13.57
CA ALA A 129 -4.49 6.27 -14.83
C ALA A 129 -5.45 7.48 -14.81
N VAL A 130 -6.17 7.70 -13.70
CA VAL A 130 -7.01 8.89 -13.50
C VAL A 130 -6.19 10.18 -13.65
N ARG A 131 -5.02 10.23 -13.04
CA ARG A 131 -4.10 11.36 -13.13
C ARG A 131 -3.61 11.58 -14.56
N GLU A 132 -3.16 10.54 -15.23
CA GLU A 132 -2.62 10.60 -16.59
C GLU A 132 -3.68 11.00 -17.63
N GLN A 133 -4.92 10.58 -17.42
CA GLN A 133 -6.06 10.96 -18.25
C GLN A 133 -6.64 12.34 -17.91
N HIS A 134 -5.98 13.09 -17.00
CA HIS A 134 -6.42 14.42 -16.54
C HIS A 134 -7.85 14.45 -16.01
N ARG A 135 -8.30 13.36 -15.43
CA ARG A 135 -9.61 13.26 -14.77
C ARG A 135 -9.49 13.74 -13.34
N GLY A 136 -10.51 14.42 -12.85
CA GLY A 136 -10.53 14.90 -11.48
C GLY A 136 -11.81 15.63 -11.15
N ALA A 137 -11.92 16.09 -9.92
CA ALA A 137 -13.05 16.86 -9.40
C ALA A 137 -12.56 17.93 -8.43
N GLU A 138 -13.46 18.80 -7.98
CA GLU A 138 -13.13 19.80 -6.97
C GLU A 138 -12.75 19.12 -5.64
N ARG A 139 -13.47 18.06 -5.25
CA ARG A 139 -13.23 17.32 -4.00
C ARG A 139 -13.28 15.82 -4.25
N GLY A 140 -12.35 15.10 -3.61
CA GLY A 140 -12.35 13.64 -3.50
C GLY A 140 -12.50 13.22 -2.04
N ILE A 141 -13.36 12.23 -1.79
CA ILE A 141 -13.49 11.58 -0.48
C ILE A 141 -13.05 10.14 -0.70
N VAL A 142 -11.89 9.78 -0.15
CA VAL A 142 -11.29 8.45 -0.32
C VAL A 142 -11.70 7.56 0.85
N GLY A 143 -12.33 6.43 0.53
CA GLY A 143 -12.84 5.47 1.52
C GLY A 143 -11.87 4.34 1.77
N GLU A 144 -11.38 4.30 3.00
CA GLU A 144 -10.49 3.31 3.56
C GLU A 144 -10.97 2.85 4.95
N PRO A 145 -10.48 1.70 5.49
CA PRO A 145 -10.93 1.20 6.79
C PRO A 145 -10.33 2.01 7.95
N THR A 146 -10.91 3.16 8.25
CA THR A 146 -10.42 4.13 9.24
C THR A 146 -11.22 4.17 10.54
N ASP A 147 -11.95 3.10 10.90
CA ASP A 147 -12.82 3.03 12.09
C ASP A 147 -13.77 4.25 12.22
N ASN A 148 -14.34 4.69 11.10
CA ASN A 148 -15.23 5.84 11.01
C ASN A 148 -14.59 7.17 11.49
N CYS A 149 -13.26 7.29 11.41
CA CYS A 149 -12.55 8.55 11.61
C CYS A 149 -12.02 9.06 10.27
N MET A 150 -11.91 10.35 10.11
CA MET A 150 -11.18 10.93 8.99
C MET A 150 -9.67 10.78 9.24
N ALA A 151 -8.92 10.35 8.23
CA ALA A 151 -7.48 10.33 8.31
C ALA A 151 -6.93 11.77 8.32
N SER A 152 -6.18 12.12 9.35
CA SER A 152 -5.52 13.43 9.44
C SER A 152 -4.10 13.42 8.89
N ALA A 153 -3.51 12.25 8.82
CA ALA A 153 -2.20 11.98 8.23
C ALA A 153 -2.04 10.49 7.95
N SER A 154 -1.22 10.14 6.96
CA SER A 154 -0.95 8.75 6.56
C SER A 154 0.55 8.49 6.54
N LYS A 155 0.97 7.29 6.96
CA LYS A 155 2.36 6.85 6.78
C LYS A 155 2.68 6.63 5.31
N GLY A 156 3.88 7.02 4.94
CA GLY A 156 4.45 6.66 3.65
C GLY A 156 4.87 5.20 3.59
N THR A 157 5.17 4.75 2.39
CA THR A 157 5.62 3.39 2.10
C THR A 157 6.90 3.44 1.27
N LYS A 158 7.86 2.55 1.56
CA LYS A 158 9.03 2.34 0.72
C LYS A 158 9.31 0.85 0.62
N SER A 159 9.48 0.37 -0.60
CA SER A 159 9.74 -1.05 -0.88
C SER A 159 11.08 -1.22 -1.58
N PHE A 160 11.89 -2.15 -1.08
CA PHE A 160 13.20 -2.48 -1.65
C PHE A 160 13.33 -3.99 -1.79
N GLU A 161 13.76 -4.44 -2.96
CA GLU A 161 14.20 -5.82 -3.17
C GLU A 161 15.70 -5.90 -2.94
N LEU A 162 16.09 -6.85 -2.12
CA LEU A 162 17.49 -7.12 -1.78
C LEU A 162 17.87 -8.49 -2.32
N THR A 163 19.05 -8.57 -2.91
CA THR A 163 19.67 -9.83 -3.30
C THR A 163 21.06 -9.91 -2.69
N PHE A 164 21.34 -10.98 -1.97
CA PHE A 164 22.64 -11.30 -1.42
C PHE A 164 23.26 -12.41 -2.27
N GLU A 165 24.46 -12.18 -2.78
CA GLU A 165 25.21 -13.13 -3.61
C GLU A 165 26.35 -13.73 -2.80
N GLY A 166 26.23 -14.99 -2.48
CA GLY A 166 27.19 -15.80 -1.75
C GLY A 166 28.07 -16.65 -2.67
N LYS A 167 28.68 -17.69 -2.07
CA LYS A 167 29.43 -18.71 -2.76
C LYS A 167 29.10 -20.08 -2.15
N ALA A 168 28.49 -20.94 -2.95
CA ALA A 168 28.15 -22.29 -2.51
C ALA A 168 29.40 -23.09 -2.15
N PHE A 169 29.33 -23.81 -1.05
CA PHE A 169 30.32 -24.79 -0.65
C PHE A 169 29.70 -25.79 0.35
N HIS A 170 30.37 -26.91 0.59
CA HIS A 170 29.92 -27.89 1.56
C HIS A 170 29.89 -27.29 2.97
N SER A 171 28.78 -27.46 3.68
CA SER A 171 28.54 -26.81 5.00
C SER A 171 29.51 -27.21 6.10
N GLY A 172 30.21 -28.37 5.93
CA GLY A 172 31.27 -28.81 6.83
C GLY A 172 32.59 -28.06 6.67
N TYR A 173 32.72 -27.24 5.62
CA TYR A 173 33.92 -26.46 5.30
C TYR A 173 33.53 -25.04 4.93
N PRO A 174 32.92 -24.30 5.85
CA PRO A 174 32.34 -22.97 5.58
C PRO A 174 33.38 -21.92 5.17
N GLU A 175 34.66 -22.12 5.52
CA GLU A 175 35.77 -21.24 5.18
C GLU A 175 36.06 -21.15 3.68
N TYR A 176 35.59 -22.10 2.88
CA TYR A 176 35.76 -22.09 1.42
C TYR A 176 34.58 -21.54 0.64
N GLY A 177 33.48 -21.23 1.35
CA GLY A 177 32.29 -20.65 0.79
C GLY A 177 31.91 -19.29 1.42
N MET A 178 30.70 -18.86 1.13
CA MET A 178 30.13 -17.62 1.69
C MET A 178 28.61 -17.72 1.67
N SER A 179 28.00 -17.81 2.82
CA SER A 179 26.56 -17.99 2.94
C SER A 179 25.79 -16.68 2.71
N ALA A 180 24.91 -16.65 1.71
CA ALA A 180 23.98 -15.54 1.51
C ALA A 180 22.99 -15.38 2.67
N ILE A 181 22.67 -16.48 3.38
CA ILE A 181 21.81 -16.45 4.57
C ILE A 181 22.51 -15.73 5.72
N GLU A 182 23.79 -15.99 5.96
CA GLU A 182 24.54 -15.29 7.01
C GLU A 182 24.69 -13.80 6.69
N MET A 183 24.91 -13.45 5.41
CA MET A 183 24.91 -12.03 4.99
C MET A 183 23.58 -11.34 5.24
N PHE A 184 22.47 -12.02 4.96
CA PHE A 184 21.15 -11.50 5.28
C PHE A 184 20.96 -11.33 6.80
N ASN A 185 21.43 -12.26 7.60
CA ASN A 185 21.40 -12.15 9.07
C ASN A 185 22.19 -10.91 9.56
N ASP A 186 23.38 -10.68 9.02
CA ASP A 186 24.19 -9.50 9.33
C ASP A 186 23.49 -8.20 8.94
N PHE A 187 22.87 -8.17 7.73
CA PHE A 187 22.04 -7.06 7.30
C PHE A 187 20.88 -6.81 8.28
N MET A 188 20.19 -7.86 8.72
CA MET A 188 19.07 -7.74 9.66
C MET A 188 19.51 -7.20 11.00
N ASN A 189 20.69 -7.59 11.49
CA ASN A 189 21.28 -7.06 12.72
C ASN A 189 21.61 -5.58 12.56
N ALA A 190 22.20 -5.19 11.43
CA ALA A 190 22.49 -3.81 11.10
C ALA A 190 21.17 -2.97 11.00
N LEU A 191 20.15 -3.46 10.31
CA LEU A 191 18.87 -2.78 10.18
C LEU A 191 18.19 -2.55 11.55
N ARG A 192 18.21 -3.56 12.42
CA ARG A 192 17.67 -3.45 13.79
C ARG A 192 18.43 -2.43 14.66
N SER A 193 19.68 -2.14 14.34
CA SER A 193 20.49 -1.16 15.08
C SER A 193 20.23 0.29 14.68
N ILE A 194 19.47 0.51 13.58
CA ILE A 194 19.14 1.86 13.12
C ILE A 194 18.01 2.42 13.98
N CYS A 195 18.25 3.58 14.58
CA CYS A 195 17.22 4.36 15.26
C CYS A 195 16.61 5.35 14.26
N PHE A 196 15.43 5.03 13.78
CA PHE A 196 14.64 6.00 13.02
C PHE A 196 14.04 7.04 13.97
N PRO A 197 13.96 8.32 13.57
CA PRO A 197 13.38 9.35 14.41
C PRO A 197 11.89 9.05 14.68
N HIS A 198 11.45 9.43 15.88
CA HIS A 198 10.03 9.42 16.24
C HIS A 198 9.35 10.65 15.62
N ASP A 199 8.16 10.45 15.09
CA ASP A 199 7.30 11.51 14.54
C ASP A 199 6.13 11.73 15.49
N GLU A 200 5.88 12.96 15.89
CA GLU A 200 4.84 13.32 16.86
C GLU A 200 3.41 13.01 16.38
N VAL A 201 3.20 12.93 15.07
CA VAL A 201 1.89 12.64 14.47
C VAL A 201 1.76 11.18 14.10
N LEU A 202 2.75 10.63 13.38
CA LEU A 202 2.70 9.30 12.79
C LEU A 202 3.40 8.22 13.64
N GLY A 203 4.05 8.62 14.74
CA GLY A 203 4.75 7.71 15.64
C GLY A 203 6.05 7.15 15.04
N ASN A 204 6.31 5.87 15.26
CA ASN A 204 7.55 5.24 14.84
C ASN A 204 7.47 4.69 13.41
N THR A 205 8.60 4.75 12.70
CA THR A 205 8.82 3.98 11.48
C THR A 205 8.77 2.49 11.80
N THR A 206 8.06 1.74 10.97
CA THR A 206 8.01 0.27 11.06
C THR A 206 8.47 -0.36 9.75
N TRP A 207 8.91 -1.60 9.80
CA TRP A 207 9.31 -2.34 8.61
C TRP A 207 9.03 -3.83 8.75
N ASN A 208 8.89 -4.48 7.61
CA ASN A 208 8.67 -5.92 7.50
C ASN A 208 9.54 -6.51 6.39
N VAL A 209 9.94 -7.76 6.54
CA VAL A 209 10.61 -8.54 5.48
C VAL A 209 9.63 -9.57 4.92
N GLY A 210 9.41 -9.49 3.62
CA GLY A 210 8.59 -10.45 2.89
C GLY A 210 9.33 -11.03 1.68
N LYS A 211 8.70 -11.99 1.00
CA LYS A 211 9.24 -12.65 -0.20
C LYS A 211 10.68 -13.17 -0.01
N LEU A 212 10.96 -13.71 1.17
CA LEU A 212 12.26 -14.28 1.50
C LEU A 212 12.41 -15.63 0.81
N VAL A 213 13.42 -15.74 -0.05
CA VAL A 213 13.70 -16.95 -0.82
C VAL A 213 15.19 -17.25 -0.78
N SER A 214 15.54 -18.48 -0.37
CA SER A 214 16.86 -19.09 -0.53
C SER A 214 16.64 -20.57 -0.79
N ASP A 215 16.98 -21.01 -1.99
CA ASP A 215 16.78 -22.40 -2.45
C ASP A 215 18.14 -23.10 -2.52
N ASN A 216 18.58 -23.64 -1.39
CA ASN A 216 19.82 -24.40 -1.29
C ASN A 216 19.61 -25.71 -0.53
N PRO A 217 20.29 -26.80 -0.89
CA PRO A 217 20.32 -28.02 -0.10
C PRO A 217 20.85 -27.77 1.32
N GLN A 218 20.33 -28.51 2.30
CA GLN A 218 20.67 -28.34 3.72
C GLN A 218 22.17 -28.38 4.03
N ASN A 219 22.93 -29.17 3.27
CA ASN A 219 24.35 -29.38 3.46
C ASN A 219 25.25 -28.50 2.58
N ILE A 220 24.70 -27.50 1.92
CA ILE A 220 25.42 -26.56 1.04
C ILE A 220 25.13 -25.13 1.51
N LEU A 221 26.16 -24.30 1.63
CA LEU A 221 26.01 -22.87 1.90
C LEU A 221 25.20 -22.21 0.79
N SER A 222 24.25 -21.37 1.16
CA SER A 222 23.44 -20.61 0.21
C SER A 222 24.32 -19.66 -0.61
N ASP A 223 24.28 -19.78 -1.92
CA ASP A 223 24.94 -18.85 -2.85
C ASP A 223 24.05 -17.66 -3.26
N ARG A 224 22.75 -17.73 -2.95
CA ARG A 224 21.81 -16.64 -3.23
C ARG A 224 20.66 -16.61 -2.25
N LEU A 225 20.34 -15.40 -1.79
CA LEU A 225 19.12 -15.10 -1.06
C LEU A 225 18.50 -13.83 -1.63
N SER A 226 17.19 -13.81 -1.82
CA SER A 226 16.44 -12.59 -2.15
C SER A 226 15.31 -12.36 -1.15
N CYS A 227 14.99 -11.09 -0.90
CA CYS A 227 13.86 -10.71 -0.08
C CYS A 227 13.36 -9.31 -0.45
N ARG A 228 12.19 -8.93 0.05
CA ARG A 228 11.72 -7.55 0.04
C ARG A 228 11.64 -6.99 1.45
N VAL A 229 12.19 -5.80 1.64
CA VAL A 229 12.00 -5.01 2.85
C VAL A 229 11.00 -3.89 2.55
N TYR A 230 9.98 -3.80 3.36
CA TYR A 230 8.90 -2.85 3.22
C TYR A 230 8.81 -1.97 4.45
N PHE A 231 8.94 -0.67 4.28
CA PHE A 231 8.90 0.31 5.35
C PHE A 231 7.57 1.06 5.34
N ARG A 232 7.07 1.37 6.54
CA ARG A 232 6.05 2.38 6.78
C ARG A 232 6.75 3.59 7.37
N THR A 233 6.91 4.64 6.55
CA THR A 233 7.70 5.83 6.88
C THR A 233 6.85 6.93 7.51
N THR A 234 7.51 7.85 8.20
CA THR A 234 6.91 9.04 8.80
C THR A 234 7.51 10.29 8.17
N PHE A 235 6.98 11.48 8.47
CA PHE A 235 7.55 12.73 7.95
C PHE A 235 9.04 12.87 8.29
N GLU A 236 9.43 12.44 9.51
CA GLU A 236 10.80 12.55 9.99
C GLU A 236 11.74 11.48 9.41
N SER A 237 11.22 10.36 8.94
CA SER A 237 12.04 9.21 8.52
C SER A 237 12.04 8.91 7.02
N ASP A 238 11.14 9.51 6.25
CA ASP A 238 10.91 9.12 4.84
C ASP A 238 12.17 9.27 3.98
N GLU A 239 12.81 10.41 4.05
CA GLU A 239 14.07 10.67 3.34
C GLU A 239 15.21 9.83 3.91
N MET A 240 15.27 9.67 5.24
CA MET A 240 16.30 8.87 5.91
C MET A 240 16.28 7.41 5.44
N VAL A 241 15.10 6.79 5.34
CA VAL A 241 14.95 5.42 4.84
C VAL A 241 15.48 5.30 3.41
N CYS A 242 15.10 6.24 2.53
CA CYS A 242 15.60 6.25 1.15
C CYS A 242 17.12 6.40 1.09
N ASN A 243 17.69 7.28 1.89
CA ASN A 243 19.12 7.54 1.91
C ASN A 243 19.89 6.34 2.47
N VAL A 244 19.40 5.75 3.55
CA VAL A 244 19.97 4.53 4.13
C VAL A 244 20.01 3.42 3.08
N MET A 245 18.90 3.13 2.42
CA MET A 245 18.82 2.03 1.45
C MET A 245 19.63 2.31 0.18
N LYS A 246 19.68 3.55 -0.32
CA LYS A 246 20.54 3.93 -1.45
C LYS A 246 22.02 3.79 -1.14
N ASN A 247 22.41 4.19 0.06
CA ASN A 247 23.81 4.17 0.48
C ASN A 247 24.35 2.75 0.71
N ILE A 248 23.49 1.81 1.01
CA ILE A 248 23.86 0.38 1.11
C ILE A 248 24.19 -0.18 -0.28
N ALA A 249 23.46 0.26 -1.32
CA ALA A 249 23.60 -0.23 -2.69
C ALA A 249 24.68 0.49 -3.50
N GLY A 250 25.20 1.61 -3.02
CA GLY A 250 26.09 2.48 -3.80
C GLY A 250 27.56 2.22 -3.61
N GLU A 251 28.38 2.83 -4.48
CA GLU A 251 29.84 2.80 -4.41
C GLU A 251 30.41 3.33 -3.08
N ASP A 252 29.62 4.04 -2.30
CA ASP A 252 29.97 4.57 -0.98
C ASP A 252 29.39 3.70 0.15
N ALA A 253 29.71 2.42 0.11
CA ALA A 253 29.37 1.45 1.16
C ALA A 253 29.94 1.84 2.56
N ARG A 254 30.77 2.89 2.64
CA ARG A 254 31.21 3.54 3.89
C ARG A 254 30.07 4.23 4.62
N LEU A 255 28.91 4.32 4.01
CA LEU A 255 27.83 5.07 4.54
C LEU A 255 26.77 4.15 5.16
N ARG A 256 26.98 3.73 6.45
CA ARG A 256 25.89 4.06 7.34
C ARG A 256 24.99 2.99 7.88
N PHE A 257 25.14 1.72 7.51
CA PHE A 257 24.87 0.70 8.51
C PHE A 257 25.97 0.68 9.59
N GLY A 258 27.12 1.31 9.32
CA GLY A 258 28.19 1.52 10.28
C GLY A 258 28.05 2.76 11.17
N ARG A 259 27.05 3.61 10.96
CA ARG A 259 26.74 4.70 11.89
C ARG A 259 25.68 4.26 12.88
N ARG A 260 26.09 3.63 13.92
CA ARG A 260 25.29 3.47 15.12
C ARG A 260 25.39 4.75 15.92
N ARG A 261 24.28 5.45 16.13
CA ARG A 261 24.19 6.43 17.19
C ARG A 261 24.14 5.65 18.50
N VAL A 262 25.22 5.71 19.28
CA VAL A 262 25.23 5.16 20.63
C VAL A 262 24.48 6.14 21.53
N GLN A 263 23.92 5.68 22.65
CA GLN A 263 23.18 6.50 23.60
C GLN A 263 23.95 7.74 24.12
N ASP A 264 25.26 7.75 23.98
CA ASP A 264 26.12 8.86 24.34
C ASP A 264 26.38 9.88 23.21
N GLY A 265 25.74 9.70 22.06
CA GLY A 265 25.88 10.60 20.92
C GLY A 265 27.09 10.34 20.02
N SER A 266 27.93 9.35 20.33
CA SER A 266 29.06 9.00 19.47
C SER A 266 28.61 8.20 18.26
N ASP A 267 29.14 8.53 17.06
CA ASP A 267 28.92 7.77 15.84
C ASP A 267 29.98 6.65 15.73
N ILE A 268 29.56 5.39 15.74
CA ILE A 268 30.45 4.28 15.36
C ILE A 268 30.38 4.16 13.84
N VAL A 269 31.49 4.48 13.19
CA VAL A 269 31.64 4.30 11.73
C VAL A 269 32.45 3.03 11.51
N ALA A 270 31.92 2.09 10.76
CA ALA A 270 32.71 0.95 10.30
C ALA A 270 33.81 1.47 9.37
N LYS A 271 35.06 1.08 9.65
CA LYS A 271 36.24 1.53 8.87
C LYS A 271 36.22 0.98 7.45
N GLU A 272 35.58 -0.18 7.26
CA GLU A 272 35.44 -0.86 5.98
C GLU A 272 34.01 -1.40 5.79
N ALA A 273 33.55 -1.47 4.56
CA ALA A 273 32.28 -2.11 4.25
C ALA A 273 32.36 -3.60 4.57
N ALA A 274 31.40 -4.13 5.31
CA ALA A 274 31.30 -5.54 5.59
C ALA A 274 31.11 -6.36 4.28
N GLN A 275 31.51 -7.63 4.31
CA GLN A 275 31.44 -8.49 3.12
C GLN A 275 30.03 -8.58 2.56
N TRP A 276 29.02 -8.64 3.41
CA TRP A 276 27.62 -8.68 2.98
C TRP A 276 27.19 -7.42 2.22
N GLN A 277 27.74 -6.25 2.56
CA GLN A 277 27.47 -5.00 1.84
C GLN A 277 28.03 -5.02 0.42
N LYS A 278 29.22 -5.60 0.24
CA LYS A 278 29.85 -5.74 -1.09
C LYS A 278 29.10 -6.69 -2.02
N SER A 279 28.42 -7.67 -1.43
CA SER A 279 27.69 -8.73 -2.17
C SER A 279 26.19 -8.50 -2.26
N MET A 280 25.67 -7.40 -1.69
CA MET A 280 24.26 -7.08 -1.69
C MET A 280 23.90 -6.16 -2.85
N LYS A 281 22.83 -6.52 -3.56
CA LYS A 281 22.19 -5.66 -4.57
C LYS A 281 20.85 -5.19 -4.04
N VAL A 282 20.56 -3.91 -4.25
CA VAL A 282 19.32 -3.25 -3.82
C VAL A 282 18.60 -2.66 -5.03
N LYS A 283 17.32 -2.97 -5.16
CA LYS A 283 16.42 -2.39 -6.15
C LYS A 283 15.25 -1.73 -5.44
N ALA A 284 15.08 -0.41 -5.65
CA ALA A 284 13.90 0.29 -5.15
C ALA A 284 12.67 -0.08 -6.01
N PHE A 285 11.56 -0.34 -5.34
CA PHE A 285 10.25 -0.61 -5.98
C PHE A 285 9.29 0.58 -5.89
N GLY A 286 9.76 1.72 -5.39
CA GLY A 286 8.93 2.90 -5.17
C GLY A 286 8.23 2.86 -3.81
N GLY A 287 7.18 3.64 -3.72
CA GLY A 287 6.36 3.84 -2.53
C GLY A 287 5.95 5.30 -2.41
N ASP A 288 4.98 5.55 -1.54
CA ASP A 288 4.42 6.87 -1.33
C ASP A 288 5.12 7.60 -0.18
N THR A 289 5.06 8.92 -0.20
CA THR A 289 5.50 9.75 0.91
C THR A 289 4.39 9.88 1.95
N PRO A 290 4.73 10.12 3.24
CA PRO A 290 3.74 10.46 4.24
C PRO A 290 2.91 11.68 3.83
N THR A 291 1.61 11.68 4.12
CA THR A 291 0.71 12.78 3.80
C THR A 291 0.08 13.40 5.05
N ARG A 292 -0.27 14.67 4.94
CA ARG A 292 -1.25 15.33 5.81
C ARG A 292 -2.52 15.50 5.01
N ASP A 293 -3.61 14.98 5.55
CA ASP A 293 -4.88 14.92 4.86
C ASP A 293 -5.82 16.03 5.36
N GLU A 294 -6.64 16.56 4.47
CA GLU A 294 -7.65 17.50 4.86
C GLU A 294 -8.79 16.80 5.61
N THR A 295 -9.33 17.45 6.61
CA THR A 295 -10.45 16.92 7.40
C THR A 295 -11.60 17.90 7.43
N LEU A 296 -12.82 17.41 7.59
CA LEU A 296 -14.01 18.23 7.79
C LEU A 296 -14.23 18.50 9.27
N GLU A 297 -14.62 19.70 9.60
CA GLU A 297 -14.96 20.08 10.97
C GLU A 297 -16.15 19.27 11.49
N GLY A 298 -16.09 18.87 12.75
CA GLY A 298 -17.15 18.12 13.42
C GLY A 298 -17.05 16.60 13.29
N PHE A 299 -16.07 16.08 12.57
CA PHE A 299 -15.83 14.63 12.46
C PHE A 299 -14.61 14.21 13.29
N PRO A 300 -14.63 12.99 13.88
CA PRO A 300 -13.46 12.45 14.56
C PRO A 300 -12.32 12.23 13.60
N THR A 301 -11.10 12.55 14.02
CA THR A 301 -9.88 12.41 13.18
C THR A 301 -8.82 11.57 13.87
N LYS A 302 -8.01 10.87 13.10
CA LYS A 302 -6.81 10.16 13.58
C LYS A 302 -5.76 10.03 12.48
N PRO A 303 -4.46 9.92 12.83
CA PRO A 303 -3.44 9.48 11.89
C PRO A 303 -3.60 7.98 11.59
N VAL A 304 -3.25 7.55 10.39
CA VAL A 304 -3.30 6.15 9.97
C VAL A 304 -1.91 5.61 9.61
N ALA A 305 -1.73 4.31 9.80
CA ALA A 305 -0.45 3.64 9.58
C ALA A 305 -0.28 3.05 8.17
N PHE A 306 -1.24 3.29 7.28
CA PHE A 306 -1.28 2.79 5.91
C PHE A 306 -1.40 3.93 4.91
N GLY A 307 -1.16 3.65 3.63
CA GLY A 307 -1.40 4.56 2.51
C GLY A 307 -2.75 4.30 1.87
N SER A 308 -3.10 5.13 0.89
CA SER A 308 -4.31 5.02 0.07
C SER A 308 -4.04 5.57 -1.34
N ASP A 309 -5.04 5.53 -2.21
CA ASP A 309 -4.98 6.16 -3.53
C ASP A 309 -4.90 7.71 -3.50
N ALA A 310 -5.19 8.33 -2.37
CA ALA A 310 -5.26 9.80 -2.24
C ALA A 310 -3.99 10.55 -2.73
N PRO A 311 -2.74 10.10 -2.46
CA PRO A 311 -1.56 10.76 -2.97
C PRO A 311 -1.46 10.75 -4.51
N GLN A 312 -2.01 9.74 -5.17
CA GLN A 312 -1.96 9.60 -6.62
C GLN A 312 -3.03 10.42 -7.36
N LEU A 313 -4.11 10.79 -6.67
CA LEU A 313 -5.24 11.57 -7.22
C LEU A 313 -4.90 13.08 -7.28
N THR A 314 -3.80 13.44 -7.92
CA THR A 314 -3.30 14.83 -7.96
C THR A 314 -4.18 15.80 -8.74
N ASN A 315 -5.10 15.30 -9.58
CA ASN A 315 -6.06 16.10 -10.33
C ASN A 315 -7.31 16.49 -9.52
N PHE A 316 -7.41 16.01 -8.29
CA PHE A 316 -8.43 16.45 -7.33
C PHE A 316 -7.88 17.64 -6.55
N ARG A 317 -8.64 18.74 -6.52
CA ARG A 317 -8.19 19.96 -5.85
C ARG A 317 -8.10 19.82 -4.35
N ARG A 318 -9.04 19.07 -3.74
CA ARG A 318 -9.06 18.74 -2.31
C ARG A 318 -9.37 17.27 -2.12
N LYS A 319 -8.68 16.61 -1.19
CA LYS A 319 -8.83 15.18 -0.87
C LYS A 319 -9.02 15.03 0.63
N ILE A 320 -10.00 14.24 1.02
CA ILE A 320 -10.43 13.99 2.39
C ILE A 320 -10.44 12.48 2.61
#